data_09a9ed6ec40d9c1610574ee352272633
#
_entry.id   09a9ed6ec40d9c1610574ee352272633
#
_cell.length_a   1.000
_cell.length_b   1.000
_cell.length_c   1.000
_cell.angle_alpha   90.00
_cell.angle_beta   90.00
_cell.angle_gamma   90.00
#
_symmetry.space_group_name_H-M   'P 1'
#
loop_
_entity.id
_entity.type
_entity.pdbx_description
1 polymer ?
#
loop_
_entity_poly.entity_id
_entity_poly.type
_entity_poly.pdbx_seq_one_letter_code
_entity_poly.pdbx_strand_id
1 'polypeptide(L)'
;IFEGKKINGVPAHKRQVNTIFQRYALFTHLNVFENIAFGLRVKHTPEAQIKKTVEEMLAMVNLKGFEERNINSLSGGQQQRVAIARALAVKPRVLLLDEPLGALDLKLRKDMQNELKSIQQRMGITFIYVTHDQEEALSMSDTVVVMNNGEIQQIGTPIDIYNEPKNAFVADFIGESNIVDGIMKEDFVCEFSGQTFECLDKGFGINEAVDVVVRPEDVDVVDYNEGMLRGVVTSVTFKGVHFEIIVDIGGFKWMIQSTDEQKVGDKIGLFIEPDAIHIMKKSEYSGLYGDFSSFSDEFDELSDVNAETEGDEND
;
A
#
# COMPACT_ATOMS: atom_id res chain seq x y z
N ILE A 1 1.17 -1.24 26.02
CA ILE A 1 0.00 -1.46 26.90
C ILE A 1 -0.96 -2.37 26.16
N PHE A 2 -1.52 -3.36 26.84
CA PHE A 2 -2.49 -4.30 26.27
C PHE A 2 -3.71 -4.37 27.20
N GLU A 3 -4.91 -4.06 26.70
CA GLU A 3 -6.14 -3.93 27.51
C GLU A 3 -5.92 -3.11 28.82
N GLY A 4 -5.24 -1.97 28.70
CA GLY A 4 -4.92 -1.08 29.82
C GLY A 4 -3.80 -1.57 30.76
N LYS A 5 -3.19 -2.72 30.51
CA LYS A 5 -2.13 -3.31 31.35
C LYS A 5 -0.77 -3.29 30.66
N LYS A 6 0.30 -2.98 31.40
CA LYS A 6 1.68 -3.14 30.91
C LYS A 6 2.01 -4.63 30.77
N ILE A 7 2.45 -5.07 29.59
CA ILE A 7 2.80 -6.48 29.31
C ILE A 7 4.29 -6.72 29.10
N ASN A 8 5.14 -5.73 29.32
CA ASN A 8 6.60 -5.85 29.12
C ASN A 8 7.21 -6.98 29.94
N GLY A 9 6.77 -7.14 31.19
CA GLY A 9 7.23 -8.23 32.09
C GLY A 9 6.52 -9.57 31.89
N VAL A 10 5.52 -9.65 30.99
CA VAL A 10 4.79 -10.91 30.75
C VAL A 10 5.54 -11.73 29.71
N PRO A 11 5.92 -13.00 30.01
CA PRO A 11 6.55 -13.88 29.04
C PRO A 11 5.71 -14.03 27.76
N ALA A 12 6.34 -14.13 26.59
CA ALA A 12 5.67 -14.14 25.29
C ALA A 12 4.55 -15.20 25.20
N HIS A 13 4.83 -16.43 25.70
CA HIS A 13 3.88 -17.55 25.68
C HIS A 13 2.64 -17.36 26.58
N LYS A 14 2.67 -16.38 27.48
CA LYS A 14 1.51 -16.02 28.35
C LYS A 14 0.72 -14.83 27.82
N ARG A 15 1.18 -14.18 26.77
CA ARG A 15 0.45 -13.08 26.14
C ARG A 15 -0.66 -13.65 25.26
N GLN A 16 -1.78 -12.94 25.20
CA GLN A 16 -2.91 -13.31 24.31
C GLN A 16 -2.67 -12.79 22.87
N VAL A 17 -1.45 -12.96 22.39
CA VAL A 17 -0.98 -12.52 21.08
C VAL A 17 -0.36 -13.73 20.40
N ASN A 18 -0.62 -13.90 19.12
CA ASN A 18 0.03 -14.92 18.30
C ASN A 18 0.68 -14.28 17.06
N THR A 19 1.70 -14.92 16.49
CA THR A 19 2.42 -14.40 15.34
C THR A 19 2.43 -15.43 14.21
N ILE A 20 2.15 -14.98 13.01
CA ILE A 20 2.40 -15.70 11.76
C ILE A 20 3.61 -15.04 11.11
N PHE A 21 4.68 -15.80 10.95
CA PHE A 21 5.92 -15.35 10.33
C PHE A 21 5.86 -15.51 8.81
N GLN A 22 6.66 -14.76 8.08
CA GLN A 22 6.78 -14.77 6.63
C GLN A 22 6.95 -16.19 6.02
N ARG A 23 7.67 -17.09 6.71
CA ARG A 23 7.86 -18.49 6.31
C ARG A 23 6.97 -19.48 7.06
N TYR A 24 5.86 -18.99 7.64
CA TYR A 24 4.82 -19.77 8.34
C TYR A 24 5.26 -20.56 9.58
N ALA A 25 6.54 -20.88 9.74
CA ALA A 25 7.14 -21.62 10.87
C ALA A 25 6.34 -22.88 11.28
N LEU A 26 5.86 -23.66 10.28
CA LEU A 26 5.18 -24.92 10.52
C LEU A 26 6.16 -26.01 10.97
N PHE A 27 5.67 -26.91 11.84
CA PHE A 27 6.43 -28.09 12.28
C PHE A 27 6.39 -29.15 11.17
N THR A 28 7.43 -29.27 10.37
CA THR A 28 7.49 -30.16 9.20
C THR A 28 7.49 -31.65 9.53
N HIS A 29 7.83 -32.01 10.77
CA HIS A 29 7.78 -33.39 11.30
C HIS A 29 6.39 -33.79 11.82
N LEU A 30 5.43 -32.86 11.89
CA LEU A 30 4.07 -33.09 12.32
C LEU A 30 3.12 -33.01 11.11
N ASN A 31 1.98 -33.69 11.17
CA ASN A 31 0.91 -33.54 10.20
C ASN A 31 0.12 -32.22 10.43
N VAL A 32 -0.91 -31.99 9.62
CA VAL A 32 -1.75 -30.78 9.71
C VAL A 32 -2.48 -30.72 11.04
N PHE A 33 -3.09 -31.84 11.46
CA PHE A 33 -3.81 -31.92 12.74
C PHE A 33 -2.89 -31.57 13.90
N GLU A 34 -1.74 -32.19 13.97
CA GLU A 34 -0.77 -31.99 15.05
C GLU A 34 -0.21 -30.57 15.11
N ASN A 35 0.01 -29.94 13.95
CA ASN A 35 0.38 -28.52 13.89
C ASN A 35 -0.65 -27.62 14.55
N ILE A 36 -1.94 -27.79 14.23
CA ILE A 36 -3.02 -26.97 14.78
C ILE A 36 -3.26 -27.30 16.25
N ALA A 37 -3.20 -28.59 16.62
CA ALA A 37 -3.40 -29.07 17.98
C ALA A 37 -2.29 -28.65 18.96
N PHE A 38 -1.09 -28.37 18.46
CA PHE A 38 0.10 -28.13 19.28
C PHE A 38 -0.13 -27.11 20.40
N GLY A 39 -0.61 -25.92 20.05
CA GLY A 39 -0.85 -24.85 21.03
C GLY A 39 -1.96 -25.18 22.03
N LEU A 40 -2.95 -25.96 21.63
CA LEU A 40 -4.04 -26.44 22.50
C LEU A 40 -3.52 -27.46 23.53
N ARG A 41 -2.63 -28.37 23.10
CA ARG A 41 -1.98 -29.32 24.02
C ARG A 41 -1.07 -28.64 25.03
N VAL A 42 -0.31 -27.63 24.61
CA VAL A 42 0.49 -26.80 25.54
C VAL A 42 -0.40 -26.12 26.59
N LYS A 43 -1.63 -25.79 26.23
CA LYS A 43 -2.64 -25.26 27.17
C LYS A 43 -3.41 -26.34 27.96
N HIS A 44 -3.00 -27.62 27.86
CA HIS A 44 -3.64 -28.75 28.49
C HIS A 44 -5.15 -28.91 28.18
N THR A 45 -5.55 -28.54 26.94
CA THR A 45 -6.94 -28.72 26.49
C THR A 45 -7.26 -30.19 26.31
N PRO A 46 -8.46 -30.68 26.73
CA PRO A 46 -8.86 -32.07 26.54
C PRO A 46 -8.91 -32.48 25.07
N GLU A 47 -8.45 -33.70 24.73
CA GLU A 47 -8.35 -34.19 23.33
C GLU A 47 -9.67 -34.13 22.56
N ALA A 48 -10.83 -34.41 23.20
CA ALA A 48 -12.13 -34.27 22.56
C ALA A 48 -12.42 -32.83 22.07
N GLN A 49 -11.99 -31.84 22.87
CA GLN A 49 -12.11 -30.44 22.52
C GLN A 49 -11.09 -30.02 21.45
N ILE A 50 -9.86 -30.58 21.53
CA ILE A 50 -8.81 -30.35 20.49
C ILE A 50 -9.35 -30.81 19.14
N LYS A 51 -9.86 -32.03 19.02
CA LYS A 51 -10.40 -32.58 17.79
C LYS A 51 -11.47 -31.66 17.18
N LYS A 52 -12.43 -31.25 17.99
CA LYS A 52 -13.50 -30.32 17.56
C LYS A 52 -12.94 -28.98 17.09
N THR A 53 -11.99 -28.38 17.83
CA THR A 53 -11.40 -27.10 17.48
C THR A 53 -10.60 -27.20 16.19
N VAL A 54 -9.82 -28.29 15.98
CA VAL A 54 -9.05 -28.51 14.75
C VAL A 54 -9.99 -28.62 13.55
N GLU A 55 -11.08 -29.40 13.66
CA GLU A 55 -12.09 -29.54 12.61
C GLU A 55 -12.73 -28.18 12.25
N GLU A 56 -13.08 -27.37 13.28
CA GLU A 56 -13.61 -26.01 13.10
C GLU A 56 -12.61 -25.08 12.39
N MET A 57 -11.34 -25.11 12.80
CA MET A 57 -10.30 -24.29 12.19
C MET A 57 -10.00 -24.69 10.73
N LEU A 58 -9.92 -25.99 10.44
CA LEU A 58 -9.73 -26.48 9.09
C LEU A 58 -10.91 -26.14 8.17
N ALA A 59 -12.13 -26.21 8.68
CA ALA A 59 -13.31 -25.75 7.94
C ALA A 59 -13.26 -24.24 7.66
N MET A 60 -12.75 -23.45 8.62
CA MET A 60 -12.64 -21.99 8.49
C MET A 60 -11.67 -21.57 7.39
N VAL A 61 -10.57 -22.31 7.22
CA VAL A 61 -9.52 -22.02 6.22
C VAL A 61 -9.67 -22.88 4.94
N ASN A 62 -10.82 -23.47 4.70
CA ASN A 62 -11.13 -24.29 3.52
C ASN A 62 -10.19 -25.50 3.31
N LEU A 63 -9.71 -26.13 4.39
CA LEU A 63 -8.85 -27.32 4.37
C LEU A 63 -9.50 -28.54 5.06
N LYS A 64 -10.81 -28.65 5.03
CA LYS A 64 -11.52 -29.81 5.58
C LYS A 64 -11.05 -31.11 4.91
N GLY A 65 -10.71 -32.14 5.69
CA GLY A 65 -10.20 -33.43 5.19
C GLY A 65 -8.69 -33.47 4.97
N PHE A 66 -7.95 -32.44 5.44
CA PHE A 66 -6.50 -32.37 5.32
C PHE A 66 -5.78 -32.81 6.62
N GLU A 67 -6.48 -33.25 7.62
CA GLU A 67 -6.00 -33.49 8.99
C GLU A 67 -4.72 -34.34 9.02
N GLU A 68 -4.71 -35.43 8.27
CA GLU A 68 -3.60 -36.40 8.26
C GLU A 68 -2.49 -36.09 7.22
N ARG A 69 -2.64 -35.00 6.45
CA ARG A 69 -1.62 -34.68 5.42
C ARG A 69 -0.33 -34.20 6.04
N ASN A 70 0.77 -34.57 5.40
CA ASN A 70 2.10 -34.06 5.73
C ASN A 70 2.24 -32.61 5.24
N ILE A 71 2.85 -31.74 6.05
CA ILE A 71 3.08 -30.32 5.72
C ILE A 71 3.84 -30.18 4.39
N ASN A 72 4.85 -31.00 4.17
CA ASN A 72 5.71 -30.94 2.97
C ASN A 72 4.96 -31.32 1.67
N SER A 73 3.77 -31.94 1.76
CA SER A 73 2.94 -32.26 0.59
C SER A 73 1.98 -31.12 0.20
N LEU A 74 1.97 -30.03 0.96
CA LEU A 74 1.07 -28.89 0.77
C LEU A 74 1.71 -27.81 -0.09
N SER A 75 0.88 -27.14 -0.92
CA SER A 75 1.29 -25.89 -1.59
C SER A 75 1.56 -24.76 -0.57
N GLY A 76 2.29 -23.71 -0.97
CA GLY A 76 2.58 -22.58 -0.11
C GLY A 76 1.33 -21.93 0.49
N GLY A 77 0.29 -21.70 -0.31
CA GLY A 77 -0.99 -21.19 0.18
C GLY A 77 -1.72 -22.13 1.13
N GLN A 78 -1.61 -23.46 0.96
CA GLN A 78 -2.15 -24.42 1.91
C GLN A 78 -1.37 -24.43 3.23
N GLN A 79 -0.04 -24.32 3.16
CA GLN A 79 0.80 -24.20 4.35
C GLN A 79 0.47 -22.93 5.14
N GLN A 80 0.26 -21.82 4.47
CA GLN A 80 -0.18 -20.57 5.06
C GLN A 80 -1.51 -20.71 5.79
N ARG A 81 -2.51 -21.33 5.15
CA ARG A 81 -3.81 -21.61 5.78
C ARG A 81 -3.69 -22.48 7.03
N VAL A 82 -2.81 -23.47 7.02
CA VAL A 82 -2.52 -24.27 8.23
C VAL A 82 -1.89 -23.40 9.33
N ALA A 83 -0.98 -22.49 8.98
CA ALA A 83 -0.38 -21.57 9.97
C ALA A 83 -1.41 -20.62 10.57
N ILE A 84 -2.34 -20.11 9.76
CA ILE A 84 -3.46 -19.28 10.23
C ILE A 84 -4.34 -20.10 11.17
N ALA A 85 -4.76 -21.30 10.77
CA ALA A 85 -5.57 -22.19 11.59
C ALA A 85 -4.90 -22.52 12.93
N ARG A 86 -3.60 -22.80 12.93
CA ARG A 86 -2.79 -23.03 14.14
C ARG A 86 -2.78 -21.81 15.06
N ALA A 87 -2.58 -20.62 14.46
CA ALA A 87 -2.51 -19.38 15.23
C ALA A 87 -3.86 -19.02 15.87
N LEU A 88 -4.97 -19.29 15.17
CA LEU A 88 -6.33 -18.98 15.62
C LEU A 88 -6.90 -20.01 16.60
N ALA A 89 -6.45 -21.27 16.54
CA ALA A 89 -6.95 -22.37 17.41
C ALA A 89 -6.87 -22.03 18.89
N VAL A 90 -5.85 -21.31 19.32
CA VAL A 90 -5.64 -20.91 20.71
C VAL A 90 -6.41 -19.65 21.12
N LYS A 91 -7.25 -19.12 20.22
CA LYS A 91 -8.12 -17.95 20.42
C LYS A 91 -7.34 -16.72 20.93
N PRO A 92 -6.39 -16.18 20.16
CA PRO A 92 -5.67 -14.97 20.56
C PRO A 92 -6.61 -13.75 20.52
N ARG A 93 -6.27 -12.67 21.23
CA ARG A 93 -6.94 -11.37 21.10
C ARG A 93 -6.37 -10.55 19.97
N VAL A 94 -5.07 -10.73 19.72
CA VAL A 94 -4.35 -10.05 18.63
C VAL A 94 -3.57 -11.08 17.83
N LEU A 95 -3.64 -11.00 16.51
CA LEU A 95 -2.84 -11.76 15.58
C LEU A 95 -1.86 -10.81 14.87
N LEU A 96 -0.57 -11.10 14.99
CA LEU A 96 0.48 -10.40 14.27
C LEU A 96 0.78 -11.17 12.99
N LEU A 97 0.80 -10.49 11.86
CA LEU A 97 1.08 -11.06 10.54
C LEU A 97 2.27 -10.30 9.95
N ASP A 98 3.37 -11.00 9.77
CA ASP A 98 4.62 -10.44 9.26
C ASP A 98 4.79 -10.88 7.80
N GLU A 99 4.51 -9.97 6.86
CA GLU A 99 4.52 -10.18 5.40
C GLU A 99 3.89 -11.52 4.96
N PRO A 100 2.67 -11.84 5.41
CA PRO A 100 2.14 -13.20 5.25
C PRO A 100 1.87 -13.57 3.79
N LEU A 101 1.70 -12.62 2.89
CA LEU A 101 1.33 -12.84 1.49
C LEU A 101 2.49 -12.65 0.50
N GLY A 102 3.67 -12.20 0.95
CA GLY A 102 4.79 -11.86 0.09
C GLY A 102 5.33 -12.99 -0.79
N ALA A 103 5.12 -14.25 -0.40
CA ALA A 103 5.59 -15.42 -1.16
C ALA A 103 4.55 -15.99 -2.17
N LEU A 104 3.38 -15.34 -2.33
CA LEU A 104 2.28 -15.82 -3.17
C LEU A 104 2.25 -15.11 -4.52
N ASP A 105 1.81 -15.83 -5.56
CA ASP A 105 1.47 -15.21 -6.84
C ASP A 105 0.26 -14.26 -6.71
N LEU A 106 0.11 -13.33 -7.68
CA LEU A 106 -0.87 -12.25 -7.62
C LEU A 106 -2.31 -12.74 -7.41
N LYS A 107 -2.72 -13.79 -8.11
CA LYS A 107 -4.09 -14.33 -8.03
C LYS A 107 -4.35 -14.94 -6.66
N LEU A 108 -3.43 -15.79 -6.21
CA LEU A 108 -3.53 -16.43 -4.90
C LEU A 108 -3.45 -15.41 -3.76
N ARG A 109 -2.66 -14.35 -3.93
CA ARG A 109 -2.57 -13.24 -2.98
C ARG A 109 -3.92 -12.55 -2.79
N LYS A 110 -4.61 -12.17 -3.87
CA LYS A 110 -5.95 -11.55 -3.81
C LYS A 110 -6.99 -12.46 -3.15
N ASP A 111 -6.98 -13.75 -3.46
CA ASP A 111 -7.86 -14.72 -2.81
C ASP A 111 -7.60 -14.81 -1.31
N MET A 112 -6.33 -14.83 -0.89
CA MET A 112 -5.93 -14.88 0.51
C MET A 112 -6.21 -13.59 1.28
N GLN A 113 -6.10 -12.41 0.67
CA GLN A 113 -6.50 -11.13 1.25
C GLN A 113 -7.99 -11.17 1.65
N ASN A 114 -8.85 -11.57 0.72
CA ASN A 114 -10.29 -11.69 0.97
C ASN A 114 -10.61 -12.72 2.08
N GLU A 115 -9.89 -13.84 2.09
CA GLU A 115 -10.05 -14.88 3.11
C GLU A 115 -9.62 -14.37 4.50
N LEU A 116 -8.47 -13.71 4.62
CA LEU A 116 -7.98 -13.12 5.86
C LEU A 116 -8.95 -12.08 6.41
N LYS A 117 -9.46 -11.18 5.57
CA LYS A 117 -10.46 -10.18 5.95
C LYS A 117 -11.75 -10.83 6.47
N SER A 118 -12.23 -11.87 5.77
CA SER A 118 -13.40 -12.64 6.20
C SER A 118 -13.18 -13.37 7.54
N ILE A 119 -11.98 -13.94 7.75
CA ILE A 119 -11.62 -14.59 9.01
C ILE A 119 -11.57 -13.57 10.16
N GLN A 120 -10.93 -12.42 9.93
CA GLN A 120 -10.83 -11.34 10.92
C GLN A 120 -12.23 -10.89 11.38
N GLN A 121 -13.13 -10.63 10.43
CA GLN A 121 -14.50 -10.21 10.70
C GLN A 121 -15.28 -11.28 11.49
N ARG A 122 -15.19 -12.55 11.09
CA ARG A 122 -15.88 -13.67 11.77
C ARG A 122 -15.35 -13.91 13.18
N MET A 123 -14.06 -13.75 13.39
CA MET A 123 -13.43 -13.98 14.70
C MET A 123 -13.53 -12.77 15.63
N GLY A 124 -13.74 -11.56 15.11
CA GLY A 124 -13.80 -10.32 15.88
C GLY A 124 -12.52 -10.01 16.65
N ILE A 125 -11.35 -10.39 16.12
CA ILE A 125 -10.05 -10.17 16.74
C ILE A 125 -9.27 -9.08 16.00
N THR A 126 -8.33 -8.46 16.68
CA THR A 126 -7.46 -7.45 16.07
C THR A 126 -6.34 -8.13 15.30
N PHE A 127 -6.17 -7.75 14.03
CA PHE A 127 -4.99 -8.06 13.23
C PHE A 127 -4.03 -6.87 13.25
N ILE A 128 -2.73 -7.15 13.42
CA ILE A 128 -1.66 -6.20 13.13
C ILE A 128 -0.90 -6.81 11.95
N TYR A 129 -1.02 -6.16 10.81
CA TYR A 129 -0.51 -6.64 9.53
C TYR A 129 0.69 -5.78 9.10
N VAL A 130 1.85 -6.40 8.93
CA VAL A 130 3.05 -5.74 8.41
C VAL A 130 3.21 -6.13 6.95
N THR A 131 3.31 -5.15 6.08
CA THR A 131 3.54 -5.34 4.64
C THR A 131 4.33 -4.17 4.07
N HIS A 132 5.01 -4.40 2.97
CA HIS A 132 5.57 -3.38 2.09
C HIS A 132 4.70 -3.15 0.83
N ASP A 133 3.63 -3.92 0.67
CA ASP A 133 2.67 -3.79 -0.43
C ASP A 133 1.59 -2.77 -0.04
N GLN A 134 1.53 -1.69 -0.80
CA GLN A 134 0.62 -0.55 -0.55
C GLN A 134 -0.84 -0.96 -0.79
N GLU A 135 -1.11 -1.75 -1.84
CA GLU A 135 -2.47 -2.24 -2.14
C GLU A 135 -3.00 -3.09 -0.97
N GLU A 136 -2.15 -3.93 -0.38
CA GLU A 136 -2.52 -4.72 0.81
C GLU A 136 -2.86 -3.81 2.00
N ALA A 137 -2.01 -2.82 2.29
CA ALA A 137 -2.21 -1.91 3.42
C ALA A 137 -3.52 -1.12 3.27
N LEU A 138 -3.77 -0.56 2.09
CA LEU A 138 -4.96 0.27 1.83
C LEU A 138 -6.26 -0.55 1.76
N SER A 139 -6.23 -1.75 1.14
CA SER A 139 -7.44 -2.56 0.92
C SER A 139 -7.88 -3.37 2.14
N MET A 140 -6.95 -3.76 3.02
CA MET A 140 -7.22 -4.68 4.12
C MET A 140 -7.39 -4.00 5.47
N SER A 141 -6.86 -2.81 5.69
CA SER A 141 -6.77 -2.19 7.00
C SER A 141 -7.92 -1.24 7.31
N ASP A 142 -8.30 -1.14 8.58
CA ASP A 142 -9.17 -0.08 9.10
C ASP A 142 -8.34 1.16 9.49
N THR A 143 -7.07 0.93 9.85
CA THR A 143 -6.09 1.96 10.21
C THR A 143 -4.74 1.58 9.64
N VAL A 144 -4.10 2.51 8.95
CA VAL A 144 -2.74 2.37 8.40
C VAL A 144 -1.76 3.17 9.25
N VAL A 145 -0.58 2.60 9.47
CA VAL A 145 0.56 3.25 10.14
C VAL A 145 1.72 3.24 9.16
N VAL A 146 2.07 4.39 8.62
CA VAL A 146 3.25 4.56 7.76
C VAL A 146 4.47 4.78 8.62
N MET A 147 5.52 4.01 8.39
CA MET A 147 6.78 4.10 9.16
C MET A 147 7.97 4.29 8.21
N ASN A 148 8.92 5.10 8.64
CA ASN A 148 10.21 5.26 7.98
C ASN A 148 11.33 5.31 9.02
N ASN A 149 12.41 4.57 8.82
CA ASN A 149 13.58 4.52 9.71
C ASN A 149 13.23 4.30 11.20
N GLY A 150 12.18 3.51 11.48
CA GLY A 150 11.72 3.21 12.84
C GLY A 150 10.85 4.30 13.48
N GLU A 151 10.55 5.38 12.76
CA GLU A 151 9.67 6.46 13.19
C GLU A 151 8.32 6.40 12.47
N ILE A 152 7.26 6.75 13.19
CA ILE A 152 5.90 6.82 12.62
C ILE A 152 5.77 8.16 11.88
N GLN A 153 5.51 8.09 10.59
CA GLN A 153 5.28 9.25 9.73
C GLN A 153 3.82 9.71 9.78
N GLN A 154 2.89 8.75 9.66
CA GLN A 154 1.46 9.06 9.71
C GLN A 154 0.66 7.87 10.23
N ILE A 155 -0.46 8.17 10.89
CA ILE A 155 -1.50 7.20 11.27
C ILE A 155 -2.84 7.77 10.80
N GLY A 156 -3.63 6.98 10.09
CA GLY A 156 -4.95 7.40 9.59
C GLY A 156 -5.74 6.24 9.00
N THR A 157 -6.92 6.52 8.49
CA THR A 157 -7.65 5.59 7.63
C THR A 157 -6.92 5.45 6.28
N PRO A 158 -7.16 4.36 5.51
CA PRO A 158 -6.60 4.25 4.16
C PRO A 158 -6.85 5.48 3.29
N ILE A 159 -8.06 6.02 3.34
CA ILE A 159 -8.47 7.21 2.57
C ILE A 159 -7.67 8.44 3.01
N ASP A 160 -7.57 8.68 4.33
CA ASP A 160 -6.81 9.84 4.85
C ASP A 160 -5.31 9.75 4.48
N ILE A 161 -4.73 8.54 4.53
CA ILE A 161 -3.31 8.33 4.20
C ILE A 161 -3.05 8.60 2.71
N TYR A 162 -4.00 8.23 1.85
CA TYR A 162 -3.87 8.40 0.40
C TYR A 162 -4.14 9.84 -0.04
N ASN A 163 -5.26 10.43 0.41
CA ASN A 163 -5.70 11.75 -0.03
C ASN A 163 -5.03 12.91 0.71
N GLU A 164 -4.70 12.71 2.00
CA GLU A 164 -4.16 13.76 2.87
C GLU A 164 -2.80 13.33 3.48
N PRO A 165 -1.78 13.03 2.66
CA PRO A 165 -0.46 12.68 3.17
C PRO A 165 0.15 13.85 3.95
N LYS A 166 0.81 13.56 5.08
CA LYS A 166 1.40 14.61 5.94
C LYS A 166 2.72 15.18 5.42
N ASN A 167 3.40 14.45 4.56
CA ASN A 167 4.66 14.86 3.96
C ASN A 167 4.91 14.12 2.64
N ALA A 168 5.88 14.58 1.89
CA ALA A 168 6.26 14.03 0.60
C ALA A 168 6.60 12.53 0.65
N PHE A 169 7.27 12.07 1.73
CA PHE A 169 7.57 10.65 1.90
C PHE A 169 6.30 9.79 1.95
N VAL A 170 5.27 10.21 2.69
CA VAL A 170 4.01 9.45 2.77
C VAL A 170 3.28 9.48 1.43
N ALA A 171 3.26 10.63 0.75
CA ALA A 171 2.62 10.77 -0.56
C ALA A 171 3.22 9.79 -1.58
N ASP A 172 4.55 9.78 -1.66
CA ASP A 172 5.36 8.95 -2.53
C ASP A 172 5.26 7.45 -2.19
N PHE A 173 5.45 7.13 -0.90
CA PHE A 173 5.46 5.75 -0.43
C PHE A 173 4.12 5.03 -0.60
N ILE A 174 2.99 5.74 -0.60
CA ILE A 174 1.64 5.13 -0.65
C ILE A 174 1.10 4.98 -2.07
N GLY A 175 1.61 5.75 -3.02
CA GLY A 175 1.19 5.68 -4.41
C GLY A 175 1.91 6.72 -5.24
N GLU A 176 1.91 6.52 -6.54
CA GLU A 176 2.50 7.46 -7.47
C GLU A 176 1.90 8.86 -7.28
N SER A 177 2.73 9.88 -7.36
CA SER A 177 2.34 11.27 -7.10
C SER A 177 3.17 12.26 -7.89
N ASN A 178 2.53 13.27 -8.41
CA ASN A 178 3.23 14.48 -8.84
C ASN A 178 3.46 15.34 -7.61
N ILE A 179 4.71 15.45 -7.15
CA ILE A 179 5.10 16.27 -6.01
C ILE A 179 5.93 17.42 -6.52
N VAL A 180 5.43 18.63 -6.37
CA VAL A 180 6.06 19.84 -6.91
C VAL A 180 6.25 20.88 -5.81
N ASP A 181 7.28 21.72 -5.96
CA ASP A 181 7.47 22.87 -5.10
C ASP A 181 6.40 23.92 -5.35
N GLY A 182 5.83 24.43 -4.27
CA GLY A 182 4.81 25.45 -4.33
C GLY A 182 5.00 26.54 -3.28
N ILE A 183 4.21 27.59 -3.44
CA ILE A 183 4.12 28.71 -2.50
C ILE A 183 2.66 28.95 -2.18
N MET A 184 2.32 28.88 -0.90
CA MET A 184 0.98 29.26 -0.44
C MET A 184 0.86 30.78 -0.46
N LYS A 185 0.04 31.34 -1.34
CA LYS A 185 -0.15 32.79 -1.46
C LYS A 185 -1.02 33.35 -0.34
N GLU A 186 -2.13 32.70 -0.08
CA GLU A 186 -3.09 32.93 0.97
C GLU A 186 -3.92 31.67 1.19
N ASP A 187 -4.78 31.61 2.18
CA ASP A 187 -5.68 30.49 2.38
C ASP A 187 -6.45 30.18 1.10
N PHE A 188 -6.47 28.92 0.70
CA PHE A 188 -7.12 28.38 -0.51
C PHE A 188 -6.48 28.79 -1.85
N VAL A 189 -5.30 29.43 -1.85
CA VAL A 189 -4.61 29.83 -3.09
C VAL A 189 -3.14 29.44 -3.02
N CYS A 190 -2.68 28.60 -3.94
CA CYS A 190 -1.29 28.20 -4.08
C CYS A 190 -0.74 28.53 -5.47
N GLU A 191 0.58 28.65 -5.57
CA GLU A 191 1.31 28.83 -6.83
C GLU A 191 2.32 27.69 -6.97
N PHE A 192 2.28 26.98 -8.08
CA PHE A 192 3.28 25.98 -8.48
C PHE A 192 3.36 25.91 -10.01
N SER A 193 4.47 25.36 -10.54
CA SER A 193 4.72 25.28 -11.98
C SER A 193 4.46 26.60 -12.73
N GLY A 194 4.69 27.75 -12.08
CA GLY A 194 4.52 29.08 -12.63
C GLY A 194 3.08 29.55 -12.82
N GLN A 195 2.10 28.85 -12.24
CA GLN A 195 0.66 29.19 -12.31
C GLN A 195 0.06 29.26 -10.91
N THR A 196 -1.04 30.01 -10.78
CA THR A 196 -1.80 30.12 -9.53
C THR A 196 -3.04 29.22 -9.61
N PHE A 197 -3.29 28.47 -8.53
CA PHE A 197 -4.39 27.51 -8.42
C PHE A 197 -5.22 27.81 -7.16
N GLU A 198 -6.52 27.56 -7.26
CA GLU A 198 -7.36 27.40 -6.08
C GLU A 198 -7.14 26.00 -5.49
N CYS A 199 -7.16 25.89 -4.16
CA CYS A 199 -7.07 24.63 -3.42
C CYS A 199 -8.01 24.65 -2.22
N LEU A 200 -8.13 23.52 -1.49
CA LEU A 200 -8.99 23.46 -0.29
C LEU A 200 -8.21 23.66 1.02
N ASP A 201 -6.90 23.75 0.95
CA ASP A 201 -6.02 23.86 2.12
C ASP A 201 -5.91 25.27 2.65
N LYS A 202 -5.71 25.37 3.97
CA LYS A 202 -5.57 26.64 4.72
C LYS A 202 -4.68 26.50 5.95
N GLY A 203 -4.34 27.62 6.55
CA GLY A 203 -3.58 27.66 7.80
C GLY A 203 -2.07 27.66 7.60
N PHE A 204 -1.63 27.99 6.39
CA PHE A 204 -0.23 28.26 6.04
C PHE A 204 0.07 29.76 6.15
N GLY A 205 1.35 30.10 6.27
CA GLY A 205 1.79 31.49 6.20
C GLY A 205 1.67 32.08 4.80
N ILE A 206 1.50 33.40 4.70
CA ILE A 206 1.53 34.10 3.40
C ILE A 206 2.93 33.95 2.76
N ASN A 207 2.98 33.48 1.52
CA ASN A 207 4.19 33.13 0.79
C ASN A 207 5.04 32.04 1.48
N GLU A 208 4.41 31.15 2.25
CA GLU A 208 5.09 29.98 2.81
C GLU A 208 5.42 28.98 1.70
N ALA A 209 6.68 28.50 1.69
CA ALA A 209 7.09 27.42 0.82
C ALA A 209 6.45 26.11 1.27
N VAL A 210 5.87 25.37 0.33
CA VAL A 210 5.10 24.16 0.57
C VAL A 210 5.46 23.07 -0.45
N ASP A 211 5.11 21.83 -0.14
CA ASP A 211 5.06 20.75 -1.10
C ASP A 211 3.62 20.59 -1.56
N VAL A 212 3.41 20.53 -2.88
CA VAL A 212 2.09 20.31 -3.49
C VAL A 212 2.08 18.90 -4.04
N VAL A 213 1.09 18.11 -3.68
CA VAL A 213 0.88 16.78 -4.25
C VAL A 213 -0.40 16.76 -5.08
N VAL A 214 -0.30 16.16 -6.27
CA VAL A 214 -1.44 15.89 -7.15
C VAL A 214 -1.31 14.45 -7.63
N ARG A 215 -2.37 13.66 -7.46
CA ARG A 215 -2.38 12.28 -7.91
C ARG A 215 -2.48 12.21 -9.45
N PRO A 216 -1.80 11.22 -10.09
CA PRO A 216 -1.83 11.09 -11.55
C PRO A 216 -3.24 10.87 -12.13
N GLU A 217 -4.12 10.20 -11.39
CA GLU A 217 -5.52 9.95 -11.78
C GLU A 217 -6.43 11.18 -11.66
N ASP A 218 -6.01 12.21 -10.91
CA ASP A 218 -6.77 13.43 -10.67
C ASP A 218 -6.39 14.57 -11.63
N VAL A 219 -5.57 14.26 -12.63
CA VAL A 219 -5.15 15.21 -13.66
C VAL A 219 -5.89 14.92 -14.95
N ASP A 220 -6.77 15.84 -15.36
CA ASP A 220 -7.51 15.74 -16.61
C ASP A 220 -6.69 16.27 -17.80
N VAL A 221 -6.71 15.52 -18.91
CA VAL A 221 -6.17 15.95 -20.18
C VAL A 221 -7.23 16.76 -20.93
N VAL A 222 -6.89 17.99 -21.30
CA VAL A 222 -7.76 18.91 -22.04
C VAL A 222 -7.03 19.49 -23.27
N ASP A 223 -7.75 20.25 -24.09
CA ASP A 223 -7.12 20.95 -25.21
C ASP A 223 -5.99 21.88 -24.71
N TYR A 224 -4.91 21.95 -25.49
CA TYR A 224 -3.71 22.71 -25.12
C TYR A 224 -3.98 24.16 -24.67
N ASN A 225 -4.98 24.81 -25.27
CA ASN A 225 -5.31 26.20 -24.95
C ASN A 225 -6.24 26.35 -23.73
N GLU A 226 -6.91 25.29 -23.32
CA GLU A 226 -7.85 25.26 -22.20
C GLU A 226 -7.18 24.83 -20.88
N GLY A 227 -6.01 24.20 -20.96
CA GLY A 227 -5.29 23.70 -19.78
C GLY A 227 -4.70 24.81 -18.91
N MET A 228 -4.78 24.57 -17.60
CA MET A 228 -4.09 25.39 -16.58
C MET A 228 -2.59 25.25 -16.69
N LEU A 229 -2.10 24.02 -16.91
CA LEU A 229 -0.72 23.71 -17.28
C LEU A 229 -0.67 23.25 -18.72
N ARG A 230 0.46 23.41 -19.37
CA ARG A 230 0.64 23.06 -20.79
C ARG A 230 1.96 22.37 -21.00
N GLY A 231 1.92 21.20 -21.64
CA GLY A 231 3.11 20.40 -21.85
C GLY A 231 3.11 19.62 -23.15
N VAL A 232 4.18 18.85 -23.31
CA VAL A 232 4.37 17.93 -24.44
C VAL A 232 4.47 16.51 -23.90
N VAL A 233 3.72 15.60 -24.47
CA VAL A 233 3.76 14.18 -24.12
C VAL A 233 5.11 13.59 -24.52
N THR A 234 5.83 13.02 -23.56
CA THR A 234 7.16 12.42 -23.77
C THR A 234 7.15 10.90 -23.70
N SER A 235 6.18 10.30 -22.98
CA SER A 235 6.02 8.85 -22.91
C SER A 235 4.56 8.47 -22.75
N VAL A 236 4.17 7.29 -23.28
CA VAL A 236 2.84 6.71 -23.12
C VAL A 236 2.99 5.20 -22.95
N THR A 237 2.50 4.67 -21.83
CA THR A 237 2.58 3.23 -21.52
C THR A 237 1.20 2.70 -21.16
N PHE A 238 0.74 1.67 -21.86
CA PHE A 238 -0.55 1.02 -21.54
C PHE A 238 -0.39 0.00 -20.40
N LYS A 239 -1.11 0.19 -19.32
CA LYS A 239 -1.10 -0.68 -18.11
C LYS A 239 -2.31 -1.63 -18.01
N GLY A 240 -3.04 -1.80 -19.09
CA GLY A 240 -4.19 -2.73 -19.17
C GLY A 240 -5.55 -2.10 -18.85
N VAL A 241 -5.62 -1.16 -17.93
CA VAL A 241 -6.87 -0.45 -17.53
C VAL A 241 -6.81 1.03 -17.88
N HIS A 242 -5.61 1.62 -17.83
CA HIS A 242 -5.33 3.02 -18.12
C HIS A 242 -4.00 3.13 -18.89
N PHE A 243 -3.75 4.31 -19.43
CA PHE A 243 -2.45 4.75 -19.93
C PHE A 243 -1.74 5.56 -18.87
N GLU A 244 -0.46 5.27 -18.62
CA GLU A 244 0.45 6.17 -17.93
C GLU A 244 1.09 7.08 -18.97
N ILE A 245 0.87 8.38 -18.81
CA ILE A 245 1.30 9.41 -19.76
C ILE A 245 2.26 10.34 -19.03
N ILE A 246 3.48 10.48 -19.56
CA ILE A 246 4.46 11.43 -19.04
C ILE A 246 4.45 12.69 -19.90
N VAL A 247 4.30 13.84 -19.24
CA VAL A 247 4.19 15.16 -19.88
C VAL A 247 5.27 16.09 -19.38
N ASP A 248 6.08 16.64 -20.29
CA ASP A 248 7.06 17.66 -19.94
C ASP A 248 6.37 19.02 -19.85
N ILE A 249 6.43 19.64 -18.68
CA ILE A 249 5.92 20.99 -18.40
C ILE A 249 7.07 21.86 -17.94
N GLY A 250 7.72 22.53 -18.89
CA GLY A 250 8.82 23.46 -18.59
C GLY A 250 10.06 22.80 -17.99
N GLY A 251 10.32 21.52 -18.30
CA GLY A 251 11.44 20.74 -17.81
C GLY A 251 11.12 19.87 -16.59
N PHE A 252 9.89 19.92 -16.07
CA PHE A 252 9.42 19.03 -15.04
C PHE A 252 8.47 17.98 -15.64
N LYS A 253 8.66 16.71 -15.28
CA LYS A 253 7.86 15.59 -15.80
C LYS A 253 6.66 15.34 -14.88
N TRP A 254 5.48 15.45 -15.45
CA TRP A 254 4.22 15.08 -14.81
C TRP A 254 3.78 13.71 -15.28
N MET A 255 3.38 12.85 -14.36
CA MET A 255 2.67 11.61 -14.66
C MET A 255 1.16 11.84 -14.62
N ILE A 256 0.46 11.24 -15.58
CA ILE A 256 -1.00 11.27 -15.68
C ILE A 256 -1.48 9.85 -15.92
N GLN A 257 -2.57 9.47 -15.27
CA GLN A 257 -3.28 8.21 -15.54
C GLN A 257 -4.61 8.52 -16.21
N SER A 258 -4.76 8.12 -17.46
CA SER A 258 -5.98 8.37 -18.24
C SER A 258 -6.46 7.12 -18.95
N THR A 259 -7.77 7.01 -19.16
CA THR A 259 -8.36 5.97 -20.04
C THR A 259 -8.24 6.33 -21.50
N ASP A 260 -7.96 7.59 -21.82
CA ASP A 260 -7.81 8.10 -23.18
C ASP A 260 -6.35 8.05 -23.63
N GLU A 261 -6.12 7.45 -24.79
CA GLU A 261 -4.79 7.35 -25.39
C GLU A 261 -4.31 8.71 -25.89
N GLN A 262 -3.05 9.05 -25.58
CA GLN A 262 -2.33 10.18 -26.14
C GLN A 262 -1.16 9.66 -26.99
N LYS A 263 -0.53 10.53 -27.78
CA LYS A 263 0.66 10.18 -28.57
C LYS A 263 1.87 10.97 -28.12
N VAL A 264 3.01 10.33 -28.15
CA VAL A 264 4.28 11.01 -27.91
C VAL A 264 4.43 12.18 -28.91
N GLY A 265 4.78 13.35 -28.40
CA GLY A 265 4.88 14.59 -29.16
C GLY A 265 3.59 15.43 -29.19
N ASP A 266 2.45 14.91 -28.72
CA ASP A 266 1.22 15.69 -28.63
C ASP A 266 1.41 16.84 -27.63
N LYS A 267 0.85 17.99 -27.99
CA LYS A 267 0.76 19.16 -27.10
C LYS A 267 -0.61 19.13 -26.42
N ILE A 268 -0.61 19.00 -25.12
CA ILE A 268 -1.82 18.88 -24.32
C ILE A 268 -1.86 19.93 -23.21
N GLY A 269 -3.08 20.26 -22.79
CA GLY A 269 -3.35 21.02 -21.58
C GLY A 269 -3.72 20.09 -20.46
N LEU A 270 -3.38 20.47 -19.23
CA LEU A 270 -3.78 19.78 -18.03
C LEU A 270 -4.70 20.65 -17.20
N PHE A 271 -5.77 20.04 -16.70
CA PHE A 271 -6.71 20.65 -15.79
C PHE A 271 -6.70 19.87 -14.47
N ILE A 272 -6.70 20.59 -13.36
CA ILE A 272 -6.63 20.03 -12.01
C ILE A 272 -7.73 20.70 -11.19
N GLU A 273 -8.63 19.90 -10.64
CA GLU A 273 -9.69 20.42 -9.77
C GLU A 273 -9.08 20.90 -8.42
N PRO A 274 -9.68 21.90 -7.74
CA PRO A 274 -9.16 22.41 -6.47
C PRO A 274 -9.06 21.36 -5.34
N ASP A 275 -9.92 20.35 -5.35
CA ASP A 275 -9.93 19.25 -4.36
C ASP A 275 -8.90 18.14 -4.67
N ALA A 276 -8.35 18.14 -5.88
CA ALA A 276 -7.25 17.28 -6.28
C ALA A 276 -5.86 17.80 -5.86
N ILE A 277 -5.78 19.04 -5.39
CA ILE A 277 -4.55 19.69 -4.95
C ILE A 277 -4.46 19.58 -3.44
N HIS A 278 -3.46 18.84 -2.93
CA HIS A 278 -3.19 18.74 -1.49
C HIS A 278 -1.87 19.42 -1.14
N ILE A 279 -1.90 20.30 -0.12
CA ILE A 279 -0.77 21.11 0.30
C ILE A 279 -0.15 20.52 1.57
N MET A 280 1.15 20.29 1.51
CA MET A 280 1.94 19.80 2.64
C MET A 280 2.97 20.85 3.08
N LYS A 281 3.30 20.85 4.37
CA LYS A 281 4.46 21.62 4.84
C LYS A 281 5.73 21.10 4.19
N LYS A 282 6.58 22.04 3.76
CA LYS A 282 7.90 21.71 3.24
C LYS A 282 8.64 20.87 4.29
N SER A 283 9.06 19.66 3.92
CA SER A 283 9.75 18.74 4.82
C SER A 283 11.20 18.54 4.37
N GLU A 284 12.05 18.00 5.25
CA GLU A 284 13.43 17.63 4.89
C GLU A 284 13.47 16.60 3.75
N TYR A 285 12.39 15.84 3.56
CA TYR A 285 12.23 14.89 2.46
C TYR A 285 11.98 15.57 1.12
N SER A 286 11.46 16.81 1.11
CA SER A 286 11.20 17.54 -0.12
C SER A 286 12.47 17.92 -0.90
N GLY A 287 13.63 17.99 -0.24
CA GLY A 287 14.93 18.12 -0.89
C GLY A 287 15.41 16.84 -1.59
N LEU A 288 14.85 15.68 -1.24
CA LEU A 288 15.11 14.38 -1.86
C LEU A 288 14.02 14.02 -2.90
N TYR A 289 12.80 14.55 -2.72
CA TYR A 289 11.59 14.20 -3.45
C TYR A 289 10.81 15.44 -3.93
N GLY A 290 11.24 16.69 -3.63
CA GLY A 290 10.68 17.93 -4.17
C GLY A 290 11.35 18.32 -5.46
N ASP A 291 10.76 19.17 -6.29
CA ASP A 291 11.03 19.64 -7.67
C ASP A 291 11.95 18.79 -8.57
N PHE A 292 12.79 17.98 -7.97
CA PHE A 292 13.64 16.95 -8.56
C PHE A 292 13.40 15.68 -7.76
N SER A 293 12.13 15.28 -7.61
CA SER A 293 11.82 14.01 -7.02
C SER A 293 12.50 12.90 -7.83
N SER A 294 12.82 11.80 -7.17
CA SER A 294 13.22 10.56 -7.83
C SER A 294 12.29 10.17 -8.98
N PHE A 295 11.04 10.65 -8.97
CA PHE A 295 10.08 10.50 -10.06
C PHE A 295 10.46 11.25 -11.32
N SER A 296 10.97 12.50 -11.24
CA SER A 296 11.44 13.21 -12.41
C SER A 296 12.58 12.45 -13.07
N ASP A 297 13.48 11.85 -12.28
CA ASP A 297 14.60 11.06 -12.80
C ASP A 297 14.11 9.72 -13.36
N GLU A 298 13.18 9.01 -12.72
CA GLU A 298 12.55 7.80 -13.25
C GLU A 298 11.75 8.09 -14.52
N PHE A 299 11.07 9.23 -14.60
CA PHE A 299 10.29 9.64 -15.78
C PHE A 299 11.19 10.10 -16.91
N ASP A 300 12.36 10.65 -16.63
CA ASP A 300 13.37 10.94 -17.63
C ASP A 300 13.94 9.65 -18.25
N GLU A 301 14.25 8.62 -17.44
CA GLU A 301 14.67 7.30 -17.92
C GLU A 301 13.60 6.64 -18.81
N LEU A 302 12.31 6.72 -18.44
CA LEU A 302 11.20 6.21 -19.24
C LEU A 302 11.02 6.97 -20.57
N SER A 303 11.36 8.26 -20.60
CA SER A 303 11.29 9.08 -21.80
C SER A 303 12.42 8.76 -22.79
N ASP A 304 13.63 8.49 -22.31
CA ASP A 304 14.79 8.19 -23.11
C ASP A 304 14.71 6.83 -23.81
N VAL A 305 14.09 5.83 -23.17
CA VAL A 305 13.87 4.49 -23.77
C VAL A 305 13.00 4.55 -25.02
N ASN A 306 12.05 5.48 -25.10
CA ASN A 306 11.20 5.63 -26.29
C ASN A 306 11.88 6.41 -27.43
N ALA A 307 12.88 7.25 -27.13
CA ALA A 307 13.63 7.98 -28.13
C ALA A 307 14.63 7.09 -28.91
N GLU A 308 15.17 6.04 -28.29
CA GLU A 308 16.08 5.09 -28.92
C GLU A 308 15.37 4.10 -29.86
N THR A 309 14.08 3.79 -29.62
CA THR A 309 13.31 2.87 -30.48
C THR A 309 12.82 3.49 -31.78
N GLU A 310 12.71 4.81 -31.91
CA GLU A 310 12.35 5.48 -33.16
C GLU A 310 13.55 5.72 -34.08
N GLY A 311 14.77 5.54 -33.59
CA GLY A 311 16.02 5.76 -34.39
C GLY A 311 16.43 4.58 -35.28
N ASP A 312 15.94 3.38 -35.06
CA ASP A 312 16.38 2.16 -35.73
C ASP A 312 15.48 1.69 -36.92
N GLU A 313 14.39 2.40 -37.24
CA GLU A 313 13.50 2.03 -38.35
C GLU A 313 13.83 2.74 -39.69
N ASN A 314 14.92 3.48 -39.78
CA ASN A 314 15.31 4.19 -41.03
C ASN A 314 16.76 3.92 -41.49
N ASP A 315 17.19 2.65 -41.53
CA ASP A 315 18.37 2.21 -42.31
C ASP A 315 18.03 0.97 -43.19
#